data_9c169c1fa699e4495a22258892b7ee16
#
_entry.id   9c169c1fa699e4495a22258892b7ee16
#
_cell.length_a   1.000
_cell.length_b   1.000
_cell.length_c   1.000
_cell.angle_alpha   90.00
_cell.angle_beta   90.00
_cell.angle_gamma   90.00
#
_symmetry.space_group_name_H-M   'P 1'
#
loop_
_entity.id
_entity.type
_entity.pdbx_description
1 polymer ?
#
loop_
_entity_poly.entity_id
_entity_poly.type
_entity_poly.pdbx_seq_one_letter_code
_entity_poly.pdbx_strand_id
1 'polypeptide(L)'
;PEGNRTTPSVVSFKNGEIIVGDAAKRQAVTNPDTVISIKSKMGTSEKVSANGKEYTPQEISAMILQYLKGYAEEYLGEKVTKAVITVPAYFNDAQRQATKDAGKIAGLEVERIVNEPTAAALAYGLDKTDKEEKILVFDLGGGTFDVSILELGDGVFDVLSTAGDNKLGGDDFDQKIID
;
A
#
# COMPACT_ATOMS: atom_id res chain seq x y z
N PRO A 1 14.35 -7.29 -1.76
CA PRO A 1 14.88 -8.64 -2.04
C PRO A 1 15.50 -8.74 -3.44
N GLU A 2 14.88 -8.17 -4.47
CA GLU A 2 15.42 -8.14 -5.84
C GLU A 2 16.41 -6.96 -6.06
N GLY A 3 16.98 -6.40 -5.00
CA GLY A 3 17.88 -5.25 -5.02
C GLY A 3 17.19 -3.89 -4.94
N ASN A 4 15.86 -3.85 -5.05
CA ASN A 4 15.07 -2.63 -4.92
C ASN A 4 14.67 -2.37 -3.47
N ARG A 5 14.56 -1.09 -3.09
CA ARG A 5 14.09 -0.67 -1.76
C ARG A 5 12.57 -0.73 -1.61
N THR A 6 11.85 -0.83 -2.72
CA THR A 6 10.40 -0.89 -2.77
C THR A 6 9.95 -2.14 -3.52
N THR A 7 8.75 -2.61 -3.24
CA THR A 7 8.11 -3.73 -3.93
C THR A 7 6.86 -3.21 -4.64
N PRO A 8 6.77 -3.33 -5.97
CA PRO A 8 5.56 -2.96 -6.70
C PRO A 8 4.34 -3.73 -6.22
N SER A 9 3.22 -3.04 -6.02
CA SER A 9 1.93 -3.63 -5.65
C SER A 9 1.25 -4.25 -6.87
N VAL A 10 1.90 -5.25 -7.46
CA VAL A 10 1.45 -5.96 -8.67
C VAL A 10 1.41 -7.44 -8.38
N VAL A 11 0.32 -8.10 -8.81
CA VAL A 11 0.13 -9.54 -8.69
C VAL A 11 -0.17 -10.11 -10.07
N SER A 12 0.53 -11.16 -10.47
CA SER A 12 0.33 -11.84 -11.73
C SER A 12 0.10 -13.34 -11.50
N PHE A 13 -0.79 -13.92 -12.28
CA PHE A 13 -1.10 -15.35 -12.22
C PHE A 13 -0.58 -16.02 -13.49
N LYS A 14 0.21 -17.05 -13.35
CA LYS A 14 0.78 -17.79 -14.48
C LYS A 14 0.96 -19.27 -14.12
N ASN A 15 0.39 -20.14 -14.92
CA ASN A 15 0.53 -21.60 -14.76
C ASN A 15 0.15 -22.11 -13.35
N GLY A 16 -0.84 -21.46 -12.70
CA GLY A 16 -1.25 -21.80 -11.34
C GLY A 16 -0.39 -21.18 -10.23
N GLU A 17 0.66 -20.47 -10.57
CA GLU A 17 1.52 -19.75 -9.62
C GLU A 17 1.09 -18.30 -9.47
N ILE A 18 1.28 -17.76 -8.25
CA ILE A 18 1.07 -16.35 -7.91
C ILE A 18 2.45 -15.70 -7.86
N ILE A 19 2.64 -14.66 -8.67
CA ILE A 19 3.87 -13.89 -8.78
C ILE A 19 3.57 -12.48 -8.29
N VAL A 20 4.43 -11.91 -7.45
CA VAL A 20 4.22 -10.58 -6.86
C VAL A 20 5.45 -9.70 -7.08
N GLY A 21 5.27 -8.38 -7.09
CA GLY A 21 6.35 -7.42 -7.13
C GLY A 21 6.91 -7.18 -8.53
N ASP A 22 8.24 -7.00 -8.63
CA ASP A 22 8.92 -6.65 -9.89
C ASP A 22 8.75 -7.72 -10.97
N ALA A 23 8.77 -8.99 -10.61
CA ALA A 23 8.54 -10.09 -11.55
C ALA A 23 7.13 -10.05 -12.14
N ALA A 24 6.12 -9.71 -11.34
CA ALA A 24 4.75 -9.51 -11.80
C ALA A 24 4.63 -8.25 -12.68
N LYS A 25 5.27 -7.14 -12.28
CA LYS A 25 5.25 -5.88 -13.03
C LYS A 25 5.81 -6.07 -14.45
N ARG A 26 6.89 -6.84 -14.61
CA ARG A 26 7.48 -7.16 -15.93
C ARG A 26 6.53 -7.96 -16.83
N GLN A 27 5.57 -8.67 -16.26
CA GLN A 27 4.60 -9.47 -17.01
C GLN A 27 3.34 -8.68 -17.41
N ALA A 28 3.12 -7.51 -16.84
CA ALA A 28 1.89 -6.72 -17.02
C ALA A 28 1.54 -6.43 -18.50
N VAL A 29 2.56 -6.27 -19.35
CA VAL A 29 2.36 -5.99 -20.79
C VAL A 29 1.90 -7.23 -21.57
N THR A 30 2.30 -8.42 -21.14
CA THR A 30 2.11 -9.67 -21.92
C THR A 30 1.15 -10.66 -21.29
N ASN A 31 0.86 -10.50 -19.99
CA ASN A 31 -0.01 -11.39 -19.24
C ASN A 31 -1.26 -10.64 -18.76
N PRO A 32 -2.44 -10.90 -19.38
CA PRO A 32 -3.69 -10.26 -19.01
C PRO A 32 -4.16 -10.61 -17.60
N ASP A 33 -3.69 -11.73 -17.03
CA ASP A 33 -3.96 -12.12 -15.64
C ASP A 33 -3.02 -11.41 -14.65
N THR A 34 -2.69 -10.14 -14.92
CA THR A 34 -1.89 -9.30 -14.04
C THR A 34 -2.73 -8.16 -13.48
N VAL A 35 -2.78 -8.10 -12.16
CA VAL A 35 -3.54 -7.09 -11.40
C VAL A 35 -2.59 -6.02 -10.91
N ILE A 36 -2.87 -4.78 -11.31
CA ILE A 36 -2.16 -3.57 -10.87
C ILE A 36 -3.13 -2.63 -10.14
N SER A 37 -2.60 -1.72 -9.33
CA SER A 37 -3.37 -0.62 -8.70
C SER A 37 -4.60 -1.06 -7.89
N ILE A 38 -4.54 -2.23 -7.25
CA ILE A 38 -5.68 -2.79 -6.48
C ILE A 38 -6.11 -1.89 -5.33
N LYS A 39 -5.21 -1.04 -4.81
CA LYS A 39 -5.47 -0.09 -3.71
C LYS A 39 -6.66 0.82 -4.00
N SER A 40 -6.86 1.25 -5.24
CA SER A 40 -7.98 2.10 -5.65
C SER A 40 -9.36 1.45 -5.49
N LYS A 41 -9.41 0.11 -5.41
CA LYS A 41 -10.65 -0.66 -5.27
C LYS A 41 -10.93 -1.09 -3.82
N MET A 42 -10.04 -0.77 -2.88
CA MET A 42 -10.24 -1.13 -1.46
C MET A 42 -11.50 -0.51 -0.89
N GLY A 43 -12.25 -1.30 -0.12
CA GLY A 43 -13.51 -0.88 0.50
C GLY A 43 -14.71 -0.87 -0.45
N THR A 44 -14.56 -1.30 -1.71
CA THR A 44 -15.65 -1.46 -2.67
C THR A 44 -16.07 -2.93 -2.78
N SER A 45 -17.21 -3.18 -3.44
CA SER A 45 -17.68 -4.52 -3.80
C SER A 45 -17.14 -5.01 -5.15
N GLU A 46 -16.29 -4.22 -5.80
CA GLU A 46 -15.69 -4.61 -7.07
C GLU A 46 -14.82 -5.84 -6.91
N LYS A 47 -14.81 -6.67 -7.93
CA LYS A 47 -13.92 -7.83 -8.02
C LYS A 47 -13.04 -7.70 -9.25
N VAL A 48 -11.89 -8.35 -9.21
CA VAL A 48 -10.99 -8.48 -10.35
C VAL A 48 -10.95 -9.93 -10.80
N SER A 49 -11.04 -10.13 -12.11
CA SER A 49 -10.95 -11.46 -12.72
C SER A 49 -9.51 -11.72 -13.12
N ALA A 50 -8.94 -12.82 -12.65
CA ALA A 50 -7.64 -13.29 -13.06
C ALA A 50 -7.57 -14.82 -12.95
N ASN A 51 -6.86 -15.49 -13.85
CA ASN A 51 -6.70 -16.95 -13.87
C ASN A 51 -8.05 -17.70 -13.79
N GLY A 52 -9.08 -17.19 -14.46
CA GLY A 52 -10.41 -17.78 -14.48
C GLY A 52 -11.20 -17.72 -13.16
N LYS A 53 -10.75 -16.91 -12.21
CA LYS A 53 -11.39 -16.70 -10.89
C LYS A 53 -11.62 -15.22 -10.64
N GLU A 54 -12.57 -14.93 -9.76
CA GLU A 54 -12.81 -13.60 -9.24
C GLU A 54 -12.18 -13.45 -7.85
N TYR A 55 -11.49 -12.34 -7.65
CA TYR A 55 -10.86 -11.97 -6.39
C TYR A 55 -11.38 -10.64 -5.88
N THR A 56 -11.57 -10.54 -4.59
CA THR A 56 -11.83 -9.27 -3.92
C THR A 56 -10.53 -8.46 -3.82
N PRO A 57 -10.61 -7.12 -3.68
CA PRO A 57 -9.44 -6.28 -3.44
C PRO A 57 -8.62 -6.72 -2.22
N GLN A 58 -9.30 -7.21 -1.17
CA GLN A 58 -8.65 -7.71 0.04
C GLN A 58 -7.81 -8.97 -0.23
N GLU A 59 -8.30 -9.90 -1.06
CA GLU A 59 -7.56 -11.11 -1.41
C GLU A 59 -6.30 -10.80 -2.22
N ILE A 60 -6.38 -9.91 -3.21
CA ILE A 60 -5.21 -9.48 -3.98
C ILE A 60 -4.22 -8.73 -3.09
N SER A 61 -4.70 -7.82 -2.24
CA SER A 61 -3.84 -7.10 -1.29
C SER A 61 -3.17 -8.07 -0.29
N ALA A 62 -3.89 -9.11 0.13
CA ALA A 62 -3.32 -10.13 1.01
C ALA A 62 -2.17 -10.90 0.36
N MET A 63 -2.21 -11.17 -0.95
CA MET A 63 -1.11 -11.82 -1.67
C MET A 63 0.16 -10.93 -1.63
N ILE A 64 0.00 -9.61 -1.77
CA ILE A 64 1.11 -8.66 -1.63
C ILE A 64 1.67 -8.68 -0.21
N LEU A 65 0.80 -8.65 0.80
CA LEU A 65 1.21 -8.68 2.20
C LEU A 65 1.88 -10.02 2.57
N GLN A 66 1.40 -11.15 2.06
CA GLN A 66 2.05 -12.46 2.23
C GLN A 66 3.45 -12.48 1.65
N TYR A 67 3.63 -11.91 0.47
CA TYR A 67 4.94 -11.80 -0.18
C TYR A 67 5.91 -10.96 0.67
N LEU A 68 5.47 -9.79 1.14
CA LEU A 68 6.28 -8.95 2.02
C LEU A 68 6.59 -9.62 3.36
N LYS A 69 5.61 -10.33 3.93
CA LYS A 69 5.79 -11.14 5.14
C LYS A 69 6.87 -12.20 4.94
N GLY A 70 6.82 -12.96 3.83
CA GLY A 70 7.82 -13.97 3.50
C GLY A 70 9.24 -13.40 3.44
N TYR A 71 9.41 -12.22 2.86
CA TYR A 71 10.70 -11.53 2.86
C TYR A 71 11.19 -11.09 4.22
N ALA A 72 10.27 -10.58 5.04
CA ALA A 72 10.62 -10.19 6.40
C ALA A 72 11.06 -11.41 7.20
N GLU A 73 10.36 -12.53 7.06
CA GLU A 73 10.70 -13.80 7.72
C GLU A 73 12.05 -14.36 7.24
N GLU A 74 12.33 -14.31 5.94
CA GLU A 74 13.61 -14.73 5.39
C GLU A 74 14.77 -13.88 5.92
N TYR A 75 14.58 -12.56 5.98
CA TYR A 75 15.60 -11.64 6.49
C TYR A 75 15.85 -11.79 7.98
N LEU A 76 14.79 -11.94 8.77
CA LEU A 76 14.87 -12.02 10.24
C LEU A 76 15.25 -13.43 10.73
N GLY A 77 15.00 -14.46 9.93
CA GLY A 77 15.18 -15.86 10.33
C GLY A 77 14.12 -16.36 11.33
N GLU A 78 13.02 -15.61 11.50
CA GLU A 78 11.92 -15.93 12.40
C GLU A 78 10.55 -15.57 11.81
N LYS A 79 9.48 -16.10 12.40
CA LYS A 79 8.11 -15.81 11.92
C LYS A 79 7.67 -14.40 12.25
N VAL A 80 7.08 -13.74 11.27
CA VAL A 80 6.41 -12.44 11.42
C VAL A 80 4.92 -12.67 11.59
N THR A 81 4.39 -12.36 12.75
CA THR A 81 2.97 -12.60 13.09
C THR A 81 2.15 -11.33 13.19
N LYS A 82 2.79 -10.17 13.40
CA LYS A 82 2.16 -8.88 13.64
C LYS A 82 2.59 -7.83 12.63
N ALA A 83 1.70 -6.89 12.34
CA ALA A 83 2.02 -5.77 11.46
C ALA A 83 1.28 -4.48 11.86
N VAL A 84 1.92 -3.35 11.60
CA VAL A 84 1.28 -2.04 11.45
C VAL A 84 1.18 -1.77 9.95
N ILE A 85 0.00 -1.42 9.46
CA ILE A 85 -0.24 -1.16 8.04
C ILE A 85 -0.65 0.29 7.86
N THR A 86 -0.08 0.95 6.86
CA THR A 86 -0.42 2.34 6.55
C THR A 86 -1.50 2.44 5.48
N VAL A 87 -2.30 3.50 5.59
CA VAL A 87 -3.34 3.87 4.63
C VAL A 87 -3.32 5.37 4.38
N PRO A 88 -3.80 5.86 3.22
CA PRO A 88 -4.00 7.28 3.00
C PRO A 88 -4.87 7.91 4.10
N ALA A 89 -4.59 9.16 4.44
CA ALA A 89 -5.33 9.86 5.51
C ALA A 89 -6.83 10.00 5.20
N TYR A 90 -7.21 10.08 3.92
CA TYR A 90 -8.60 10.19 3.46
C TYR A 90 -9.34 8.86 3.34
N PHE A 91 -8.69 7.71 3.58
CA PHE A 91 -9.40 6.42 3.57
C PHE A 91 -10.54 6.44 4.58
N ASN A 92 -11.72 6.07 4.13
CA ASN A 92 -12.89 5.90 4.98
C ASN A 92 -12.83 4.59 5.77
N ASP A 93 -13.78 4.39 6.68
CA ASP A 93 -13.82 3.22 7.56
C ASP A 93 -13.89 1.89 6.80
N ALA A 94 -14.64 1.85 5.68
CA ALA A 94 -14.75 0.65 4.84
C ALA A 94 -13.39 0.28 4.21
N GLN A 95 -12.63 1.26 3.73
CA GLN A 95 -11.30 1.07 3.15
C GLN A 95 -10.28 0.66 4.21
N ARG A 96 -10.33 1.25 5.41
CA ARG A 96 -9.49 0.88 6.56
C ARG A 96 -9.79 -0.54 7.02
N GLN A 97 -11.06 -0.91 7.12
CA GLN A 97 -11.47 -2.26 7.49
C GLN A 97 -11.03 -3.27 6.43
N ALA A 98 -11.21 -2.98 5.14
CA ALA A 98 -10.75 -3.84 4.05
C ALA A 98 -9.21 -4.06 4.09
N THR A 99 -8.44 -3.03 4.43
CA THR A 99 -6.99 -3.15 4.62
C THR A 99 -6.64 -4.05 5.80
N LYS A 100 -7.36 -3.89 6.91
CA LYS A 100 -7.20 -4.75 8.08
C LYS A 100 -7.54 -6.21 7.77
N ASP A 101 -8.59 -6.44 6.99
CA ASP A 101 -9.00 -7.79 6.57
C ASP A 101 -7.98 -8.42 5.62
N ALA A 102 -7.39 -7.64 4.71
CA ALA A 102 -6.29 -8.11 3.86
C ALA A 102 -5.08 -8.58 4.71
N GLY A 103 -4.74 -7.86 5.77
CA GLY A 103 -3.71 -8.28 6.72
C GLY A 103 -4.04 -9.61 7.40
N LYS A 104 -5.29 -9.79 7.84
CA LYS A 104 -5.74 -11.06 8.43
C LYS A 104 -5.70 -12.23 7.45
N ILE A 105 -6.15 -12.02 6.20
CA ILE A 105 -6.08 -13.03 5.13
C ILE A 105 -4.63 -13.41 4.87
N ALA A 106 -3.70 -12.46 4.96
CA ALA A 106 -2.26 -12.69 4.83
C ALA A 106 -1.65 -13.46 6.03
N GLY A 107 -2.42 -13.74 7.08
CA GLY A 107 -1.95 -14.40 8.29
C GLY A 107 -1.18 -13.47 9.23
N LEU A 108 -1.55 -12.19 9.25
CA LEU A 108 -1.00 -11.17 10.13
C LEU A 108 -2.04 -10.70 11.15
N GLU A 109 -1.64 -10.55 12.39
CA GLU A 109 -2.35 -9.75 13.38
C GLU A 109 -2.07 -8.26 13.09
N VAL A 110 -3.08 -7.53 12.65
CA VAL A 110 -2.94 -6.10 12.36
C VAL A 110 -3.16 -5.32 13.65
N GLU A 111 -2.06 -4.91 14.29
CA GLU A 111 -2.11 -4.20 15.56
C GLU A 111 -2.66 -2.79 15.41
N ARG A 112 -2.30 -2.11 14.31
CA ARG A 112 -2.76 -0.75 14.05
C ARG A 112 -2.81 -0.43 12.56
N ILE A 113 -3.79 0.39 12.18
CA ILE A 113 -3.81 1.11 10.90
C ILE A 113 -3.37 2.54 11.19
N VAL A 114 -2.37 3.04 10.46
CA VAL A 114 -1.77 4.37 10.63
C VAL A 114 -1.90 5.16 9.33
N ASN A 115 -2.10 6.46 9.41
CA ASN A 115 -2.12 7.31 8.23
C ASN A 115 -0.72 7.40 7.60
N GLU A 116 -0.63 7.28 6.28
CA GLU A 116 0.62 7.36 5.52
C GLU A 116 1.41 8.66 5.81
N PRO A 117 0.79 9.86 5.83
CA PRO A 117 1.52 11.08 6.16
C PRO A 117 2.07 11.10 7.60
N THR A 118 1.35 10.51 8.56
CA THR A 118 1.84 10.35 9.93
C THR A 118 3.05 9.41 9.98
N ALA A 119 2.98 8.29 9.27
CA ALA A 119 4.09 7.35 9.20
C ALA A 119 5.34 7.97 8.53
N ALA A 120 5.15 8.78 7.49
CA ALA A 120 6.22 9.51 6.83
C ALA A 120 6.89 10.52 7.79
N ALA A 121 6.10 11.27 8.54
CA ALA A 121 6.60 12.22 9.54
C ALA A 121 7.39 11.50 10.65
N LEU A 122 6.88 10.38 11.16
CA LEU A 122 7.59 9.53 12.14
C LEU A 122 8.91 8.98 11.58
N ALA A 123 8.91 8.50 10.34
CA ALA A 123 10.11 7.97 9.69
C ALA A 123 11.18 9.06 9.48
N TYR A 124 10.78 10.30 9.31
CA TYR A 124 11.68 11.45 9.23
C TYR A 124 12.24 11.86 10.61
N GLY A 125 11.70 11.32 11.71
CA GLY A 125 12.18 11.58 13.07
C GLY A 125 11.59 12.81 13.72
N LEU A 126 10.46 13.31 13.24
CA LEU A 126 9.80 14.51 13.76
C LEU A 126 9.16 14.29 15.13
N ASP A 127 8.92 13.05 15.53
CA ASP A 127 8.46 12.67 16.87
C ASP A 127 9.46 13.00 17.99
N LYS A 128 10.72 13.29 17.61
CA LYS A 128 11.83 13.55 18.53
C LYS A 128 12.09 15.04 18.75
N THR A 129 11.24 15.90 18.21
CA THR A 129 11.35 17.35 18.39
C THR A 129 10.36 17.80 19.46
N ASP A 130 10.85 18.59 20.43
CA ASP A 130 10.00 19.22 21.47
C ASP A 130 9.32 20.53 20.96
N LYS A 131 9.20 20.66 19.64
CA LYS A 131 8.66 21.86 19.01
C LYS A 131 7.27 21.59 18.44
N GLU A 132 6.40 22.58 18.58
CA GLU A 132 5.16 22.62 17.79
C GLU A 132 5.52 22.99 16.35
N GLU A 133 5.19 22.12 15.42
CA GLU A 133 5.49 22.32 13.99
C GLU A 133 4.29 21.99 13.12
N LYS A 134 4.12 22.76 12.05
CA LYS A 134 3.19 22.42 10.96
C LYS A 134 3.99 21.86 9.79
N ILE A 135 3.60 20.67 9.38
CA ILE A 135 4.34 19.88 8.41
C ILE A 135 3.44 19.66 7.20
N LEU A 136 3.96 19.91 6.01
CA LEU A 136 3.34 19.49 4.77
C LEU A 136 4.00 18.21 4.29
N VAL A 137 3.20 17.16 4.11
CA VAL A 137 3.63 15.91 3.49
C VAL A 137 3.07 15.88 2.07
N PHE A 138 3.96 15.78 1.09
CA PHE A 138 3.66 15.66 -0.32
C PHE A 138 4.01 14.23 -0.75
N ASP A 139 2.99 13.42 -0.99
CA ASP A 139 3.13 12.01 -1.33
C ASP A 139 2.61 11.74 -2.74
N LEU A 140 3.52 11.57 -3.69
CA LEU A 140 3.22 11.17 -5.05
C LEU A 140 3.65 9.71 -5.26
N GLY A 141 2.68 8.81 -5.15
CA GLY A 141 2.87 7.38 -5.40
C GLY A 141 2.72 7.00 -6.87
N GLY A 142 2.73 5.69 -7.15
CA GLY A 142 2.48 5.18 -8.50
C GLY A 142 1.04 5.36 -8.98
N GLY A 143 0.07 5.22 -8.08
CA GLY A 143 -1.35 5.27 -8.42
C GLY A 143 -2.18 6.29 -7.64
N THR A 144 -1.59 6.99 -6.66
CA THR A 144 -2.26 8.02 -5.86
C THR A 144 -1.36 9.21 -5.61
N PHE A 145 -1.97 10.37 -5.47
CA PHE A 145 -1.32 11.61 -5.09
C PHE A 145 -2.02 12.20 -3.86
N ASP A 146 -1.25 12.48 -2.82
CA ASP A 146 -1.74 12.98 -1.54
C ASP A 146 -0.89 14.14 -1.04
N VAL A 147 -1.57 15.18 -0.57
CA VAL A 147 -0.96 16.28 0.16
C VAL A 147 -1.68 16.41 1.49
N SER A 148 -0.94 16.36 2.58
CA SER A 148 -1.49 16.49 3.93
C SER A 148 -0.74 17.54 4.73
N ILE A 149 -1.50 18.31 5.52
CA ILE A 149 -0.95 19.23 6.50
C ILE A 149 -1.18 18.59 7.88
N LEU A 150 -0.10 18.38 8.60
CA LEU A 150 -0.10 17.86 9.95
C LEU A 150 0.36 18.94 10.93
N GLU A 151 -0.16 18.89 12.13
CA GLU A 151 0.35 19.62 13.28
C GLU A 151 0.99 18.61 14.24
N LEU A 152 2.21 18.89 14.63
CA LEU A 152 2.92 18.15 15.66
C LEU A 152 2.96 19.00 16.91
N GLY A 153 2.46 18.46 18.03
CA GLY A 153 2.53 19.07 19.34
C GLY A 153 2.47 17.98 20.42
N ASP A 154 3.25 18.12 21.47
CA ASP A 154 3.28 17.19 22.61
C ASP A 154 3.44 15.70 22.23
N GLY A 155 4.16 15.41 21.14
CA GLY A 155 4.33 14.03 20.61
C GLY A 155 3.11 13.45 19.89
N VAL A 156 2.11 14.28 19.62
CA VAL A 156 0.90 13.88 18.88
C VAL A 156 0.93 14.48 17.48
N PHE A 157 0.53 13.69 16.49
CA PHE A 157 0.35 14.13 15.11
C PHE A 157 -1.14 14.24 14.78
N ASP A 158 -1.59 15.45 14.54
CA ASP A 158 -2.94 15.73 14.09
C ASP A 158 -2.96 16.05 12.60
N VAL A 159 -3.80 15.37 11.82
CA VAL A 159 -4.01 15.68 10.41
C VAL A 159 -5.01 16.82 10.31
N LEU A 160 -4.52 18.03 10.03
CA LEU A 160 -5.36 19.24 9.93
C LEU A 160 -6.16 19.28 8.63
N SER A 161 -5.54 18.88 7.54
CA SER A 161 -6.15 18.87 6.22
C SER A 161 -5.47 17.86 5.32
N THR A 162 -6.25 17.29 4.40
CA THR A 162 -5.74 16.44 3.36
C THR A 162 -6.46 16.73 2.04
N ALA A 163 -5.72 16.68 0.94
CA ALA A 163 -6.24 16.78 -0.42
C ALA A 163 -5.41 15.86 -1.33
N GLY A 164 -5.98 15.45 -2.44
CA GLY A 164 -5.27 14.59 -3.37
C GLY A 164 -6.19 14.00 -4.43
N ASP A 165 -5.65 13.09 -5.20
CA ASP A 165 -6.38 12.32 -6.20
C ASP A 165 -5.98 10.84 -6.08
N ASN A 166 -6.96 10.00 -5.81
CA ASN A 166 -6.77 8.57 -5.66
C ASN A 166 -6.67 7.79 -6.99
N LYS A 167 -6.68 8.52 -8.11
CA LYS A 167 -6.54 8.00 -9.47
C LYS A 167 -5.46 8.75 -10.26
N LEU A 168 -4.55 9.43 -9.58
CA LEU A 168 -3.43 10.15 -10.19
C LEU A 168 -2.13 9.70 -9.51
N GLY A 169 -1.18 9.23 -10.28
CA GLY A 169 0.14 8.84 -9.81
C GLY A 169 1.14 8.73 -10.94
N GLY A 170 2.33 8.24 -10.64
CA GLY A 170 3.41 8.06 -11.60
C GLY A 170 3.02 7.16 -12.78
N ASP A 171 2.20 6.14 -12.54
CA ASP A 171 1.74 5.22 -13.60
C ASP A 171 0.90 5.96 -14.65
N ASP A 172 0.13 7.00 -14.27
CA ASP A 172 -0.65 7.81 -15.21
C ASP A 172 0.24 8.73 -16.06
N PHE A 173 1.34 9.23 -15.46
CA PHE A 173 2.34 10.00 -16.22
C PHE A 173 3.08 9.12 -17.23
N ASP A 174 3.46 7.91 -16.82
CA ASP A 174 4.09 6.94 -17.71
C ASP A 174 3.17 6.58 -18.88
N GLN A 175 1.87 6.37 -18.61
CA GLN A 175 0.88 6.08 -19.64
C GLN A 175 0.76 7.19 -20.66
N LYS A 176 0.83 8.47 -20.24
CA LYS A 176 0.80 9.63 -21.16
C LYS A 176 2.00 9.72 -22.09
N ILE A 177 3.10 9.07 -21.74
CA ILE A 177 4.29 8.99 -22.59
C ILE A 177 4.18 7.82 -23.56
N ILE A 178 3.48 6.76 -23.15
CA ILE A 178 3.29 5.54 -23.96
C ILE A 178 2.26 5.78 -25.06
N ASP A 179 1.19 6.54 -24.80
CA ASP A 179 0.12 6.90 -25.74
C ASP A 179 0.62 7.89 -26.82
#